data_bb96bac9dc605283953d5ea2abf4ecc2
#
_entry.id   bb96bac9dc605283953d5ea2abf4ecc2
#
_cell.length_a   1.000
_cell.length_b   1.000
_cell.length_c   1.000
_cell.angle_alpha   90.00
_cell.angle_beta   90.00
_cell.angle_gamma   90.00
#
_symmetry.space_group_name_H-M   'P 1'
#
loop_
_entity.id
_entity.type
_entity.pdbx_description
1 polymer ?
#
loop_
_entity_poly.entity_id
_entity_poly.type
_entity_poly.pdbx_seq_one_letter_code
_entity_poly.pdbx_strand_id
1 'polypeptide(L)'
;TTLQAQDKNNPWQFSFGVSALNFNGTNYTSPSASIDLGPSLFNEYFNVTDHWNVQSSFSTVTLTRYAENGYSIGFRASVNKFSKLGDTSITPKTIITGDLVLTKTLSALTFCSLEPYIELGAGQSFVGGDNDYHLNAGAGVSYAVSDKVHLKLNTIYRHNKKNNGIVSYVPDVIPHFQHNLSVAINFGGKDTDKDGVYDRHDDCPSVPGLPEFNGCPDDDGDGIENSKDACPNAAGLLEFNLSLIH
;
A
#
# COMPACT_ATOMS: atom_id res chain seq x y z
N THR A 1 -15.07 10.18 11.51
CA THR A 1 -14.65 9.67 10.20
C THR A 1 -13.46 8.76 10.41
N THR A 2 -13.57 7.49 10.04
CA THR A 2 -12.44 6.56 10.03
C THR A 2 -11.55 6.90 8.85
N LEU A 3 -10.30 7.28 9.10
CA LEU A 3 -9.27 7.45 8.07
C LEU A 3 -9.07 6.12 7.35
N GLN A 4 -9.26 6.07 6.04
CA GLN A 4 -9.09 4.86 5.23
C GLN A 4 -7.81 4.92 4.38
N ALA A 5 -7.12 3.79 4.25
CA ALA A 5 -5.84 3.71 3.53
C ALA A 5 -5.96 4.10 2.06
N GLN A 6 -6.97 3.59 1.36
CA GLN A 6 -7.24 3.90 -0.05
C GLN A 6 -8.71 3.60 -0.29
N ASP A 7 -9.41 4.51 -0.95
CA ASP A 7 -10.85 4.41 -1.16
C ASP A 7 -11.28 4.91 -2.54
N LYS A 8 -12.58 5.05 -2.71
CA LYS A 8 -13.16 5.60 -3.94
C LYS A 8 -12.79 7.08 -4.16
N ASN A 9 -12.53 7.84 -3.09
CA ASN A 9 -12.24 9.27 -3.18
C ASN A 9 -10.82 9.52 -3.65
N ASN A 10 -9.86 8.73 -3.15
CA ASN A 10 -8.48 8.77 -3.56
C ASN A 10 -8.08 7.39 -4.10
N PRO A 11 -8.45 7.07 -5.36
CA PRO A 11 -8.33 5.72 -5.89
C PRO A 11 -6.89 5.30 -6.18
N TRP A 12 -5.97 6.22 -6.27
CA TRP A 12 -4.57 5.94 -6.50
C TRP A 12 -3.75 6.06 -5.22
N GLN A 13 -2.81 5.16 -5.04
CA GLN A 13 -1.83 5.23 -3.97
C GLN A 13 -0.44 4.98 -4.54
N PHE A 14 0.47 5.91 -4.30
CA PHE A 14 1.89 5.76 -4.56
C PHE A 14 2.61 5.55 -3.23
N SER A 15 3.43 4.50 -3.13
CA SER A 15 4.25 4.26 -1.96
C SER A 15 5.71 4.04 -2.32
N PHE A 16 6.59 4.48 -1.44
CA PHE A 16 8.03 4.30 -1.55
C PHE A 16 8.62 4.05 -0.18
N GLY A 17 9.68 3.26 -0.13
CA GLY A 17 10.23 2.86 1.16
C GLY A 17 11.52 2.08 1.08
N VAL A 18 11.90 1.58 2.24
CA VAL A 18 13.06 0.73 2.44
C VAL A 18 12.62 -0.71 2.60
N SER A 19 13.52 -1.63 2.30
CA SER A 19 13.25 -3.06 2.47
C SER A 19 14.43 -3.82 3.04
N ALA A 20 14.15 -4.99 3.58
CA ALA A 20 15.14 -5.94 4.02
C ALA A 20 14.79 -7.31 3.46
N LEU A 21 15.78 -8.03 2.97
CA LEU A 21 15.63 -9.41 2.50
C LEU A 21 16.11 -10.38 3.57
N ASN A 22 15.31 -11.43 3.80
CA ASN A 22 15.67 -12.55 4.67
C ASN A 22 15.52 -13.86 3.88
N PHE A 23 16.62 -14.58 3.72
CA PHE A 23 16.69 -15.87 3.03
C PHE A 23 16.64 -17.06 3.99
N ASN A 24 16.65 -16.83 5.30
CA ASN A 24 16.62 -17.89 6.29
C ASN A 24 15.27 -18.65 6.27
N GLY A 25 15.32 -19.95 6.52
CA GLY A 25 14.15 -20.80 6.58
C GLY A 25 13.46 -21.11 5.25
N THR A 26 14.07 -20.73 4.13
CA THR A 26 13.55 -21.06 2.80
C THR A 26 14.16 -22.35 2.29
N ASN A 27 13.69 -23.53 2.64
CA ASN A 27 14.16 -24.88 2.27
C ASN A 27 14.85 -24.99 0.89
N TYR A 28 15.95 -24.26 0.71
CA TYR A 28 16.74 -24.28 -0.51
C TYR A 28 17.96 -25.16 -0.31
N THR A 29 17.99 -26.26 -1.00
CA THR A 29 19.20 -27.10 -1.13
C THR A 29 19.82 -26.85 -2.50
N SER A 30 20.96 -26.18 -2.53
CA SER A 30 21.77 -26.12 -3.76
C SER A 30 22.46 -27.43 -3.99
N PRO A 31 22.36 -28.04 -5.18
CA PRO A 31 23.12 -29.25 -5.51
C PRO A 31 24.64 -29.02 -5.60
N SER A 32 25.06 -27.77 -5.74
CA SER A 32 26.48 -27.40 -5.94
C SER A 32 27.14 -26.73 -4.74
N ALA A 33 26.36 -26.34 -3.72
CA ALA A 33 26.88 -25.76 -2.49
C ALA A 33 26.02 -26.23 -1.31
N SER A 34 26.70 -26.67 -0.23
CA SER A 34 26.05 -27.02 1.03
C SER A 34 25.62 -25.74 1.76
N ILE A 35 24.68 -24.98 1.19
CA ILE A 35 24.08 -23.84 1.87
C ILE A 35 22.89 -24.38 2.65
N ASP A 36 23.05 -24.50 3.96
CA ASP A 36 21.96 -24.80 4.87
C ASP A 36 21.27 -23.49 5.24
N LEU A 37 20.03 -23.30 4.78
CA LEU A 37 19.21 -22.14 5.11
C LEU A 37 18.35 -22.36 6.37
N GLY A 38 18.70 -23.41 7.13
CA GLY A 38 18.04 -23.77 8.38
C GLY A 38 16.77 -24.61 8.20
N PRO A 39 16.43 -25.41 9.22
CA PRO A 39 15.39 -26.43 9.13
C PRO A 39 13.95 -25.92 9.28
N SER A 40 13.74 -24.65 9.60
CA SER A 40 12.41 -24.12 9.94
C SER A 40 12.22 -22.69 9.44
N LEU A 41 11.05 -22.44 8.86
CA LEU A 41 10.65 -21.14 8.31
C LEU A 41 10.77 -19.99 9.33
N PHE A 42 10.66 -20.28 10.61
CA PHE A 42 10.67 -19.31 11.71
C PHE A 42 11.84 -19.46 12.67
N ASN A 43 12.77 -20.40 12.38
CA ASN A 43 13.97 -20.51 13.19
C ASN A 43 14.84 -19.28 12.97
N GLU A 44 15.15 -18.57 14.06
CA GLU A 44 15.93 -17.33 14.04
C GLU A 44 15.41 -16.24 13.07
N TYR A 45 14.09 -16.27 12.78
CA TYR A 45 13.46 -15.32 11.85
C TYR A 45 13.72 -13.87 12.19
N PHE A 46 13.78 -13.52 13.48
CA PHE A 46 14.05 -12.17 13.98
C PHE A 46 15.53 -11.88 14.25
N ASN A 47 16.45 -12.76 13.83
CA ASN A 47 17.89 -12.49 13.90
C ASN A 47 18.28 -11.49 12.78
N VAL A 48 17.95 -10.21 13.00
CA VAL A 48 18.16 -9.13 12.04
C VAL A 48 19.65 -8.93 11.73
N THR A 49 20.49 -9.07 12.77
CA THR A 49 21.94 -8.81 12.64
C THR A 49 22.61 -9.77 11.69
N ASP A 50 22.28 -11.05 11.78
CA ASP A 50 23.03 -12.09 11.03
C ASP A 50 22.34 -12.46 9.72
N HIS A 51 20.98 -12.47 9.69
CA HIS A 51 20.25 -13.02 8.54
C HIS A 51 19.65 -11.96 7.60
N TRP A 52 19.36 -10.75 8.10
CA TRP A 52 18.68 -9.78 7.26
C TRP A 52 19.65 -8.93 6.44
N ASN A 53 19.31 -8.74 5.18
CA ASN A 53 19.97 -7.81 4.27
C ASN A 53 19.19 -6.52 4.21
N VAL A 54 19.48 -5.61 5.15
CA VAL A 54 18.76 -4.34 5.30
C VAL A 54 19.28 -3.32 4.30
N GLN A 55 18.38 -2.70 3.54
CA GLN A 55 18.70 -1.57 2.68
C GLN A 55 18.59 -0.25 3.43
N SER A 56 19.66 0.56 3.38
CA SER A 56 19.69 1.89 4.01
C SER A 56 19.16 3.01 3.10
N SER A 57 18.81 2.70 1.85
CA SER A 57 18.27 3.65 0.88
C SER A 57 16.90 3.19 0.38
N PHE A 58 16.18 4.07 -0.29
CA PHE A 58 14.92 3.70 -0.94
C PHE A 58 15.16 2.54 -1.90
N SER A 59 14.41 1.48 -1.72
CA SER A 59 14.60 0.22 -2.43
C SER A 59 13.31 -0.36 -2.99
N THR A 60 12.15 0.20 -2.65
CA THR A 60 10.85 -0.27 -3.15
C THR A 60 9.96 0.90 -3.50
N VAL A 61 9.22 0.77 -4.59
CA VAL A 61 8.15 1.65 -5.01
C VAL A 61 6.94 0.83 -5.40
N THR A 62 5.74 1.32 -5.09
CA THR A 62 4.49 0.63 -5.45
C THR A 62 3.47 1.67 -5.89
N LEU A 63 2.79 1.41 -6.98
CA LEU A 63 1.64 2.17 -7.44
C LEU A 63 0.44 1.25 -7.49
N THR A 64 -0.60 1.55 -6.73
CA THR A 64 -1.84 0.78 -6.70
C THR A 64 -3.03 1.64 -7.03
N ARG A 65 -4.08 1.01 -7.57
CA ARG A 65 -5.38 1.61 -7.79
C ARG A 65 -6.44 0.81 -7.06
N TYR A 66 -7.25 1.52 -6.29
CA TYR A 66 -8.44 0.96 -5.65
C TYR A 66 -9.44 0.48 -6.71
N ALA A 67 -9.96 -0.71 -6.52
CA ALA A 67 -11.01 -1.27 -7.37
C ALA A 67 -12.37 -1.14 -6.66
N GLU A 68 -12.71 -2.09 -5.81
CA GLU A 68 -13.94 -2.09 -5.01
C GLU A 68 -13.77 -2.96 -3.76
N ASN A 69 -14.64 -2.78 -2.77
CA ASN A 69 -14.71 -3.64 -1.60
C ASN A 69 -13.37 -3.86 -0.88
N GLY A 70 -12.51 -2.84 -0.84
CA GLY A 70 -11.18 -2.92 -0.22
C GLY A 70 -10.13 -3.67 -1.04
N TYR A 71 -10.40 -3.98 -2.30
CA TYR A 71 -9.40 -4.51 -3.23
C TYR A 71 -8.66 -3.37 -3.91
N SER A 72 -7.36 -3.56 -4.11
CA SER A 72 -6.52 -2.69 -4.93
C SER A 72 -5.59 -3.53 -5.78
N ILE A 73 -5.35 -3.09 -7.01
CA ILE A 73 -4.43 -3.74 -7.95
C ILE A 73 -3.35 -2.75 -8.34
N GLY A 74 -2.13 -3.22 -8.54
CA GLY A 74 -1.05 -2.34 -8.94
C GLY A 74 0.24 -3.05 -9.28
N PHE A 75 1.28 -2.24 -9.37
CA PHE A 75 2.63 -2.66 -9.72
C PHE A 75 3.61 -2.25 -8.62
N ARG A 76 4.52 -3.17 -8.27
CA ARG A 76 5.65 -2.93 -7.37
C ARG A 76 6.95 -3.18 -8.10
N ALA A 77 7.91 -2.30 -7.90
CA ALA A 77 9.30 -2.53 -8.28
C ALA A 77 10.19 -2.43 -7.04
N SER A 78 11.21 -3.28 -6.95
CA SER A 78 12.20 -3.15 -5.90
C SER A 78 13.62 -3.48 -6.39
N VAL A 79 14.60 -2.82 -5.76
CA VAL A 79 16.03 -3.03 -5.99
C VAL A 79 16.69 -3.24 -4.65
N ASN A 80 17.24 -4.42 -4.42
CA ASN A 80 17.84 -4.79 -3.16
C ASN A 80 19.24 -5.37 -3.38
N LYS A 81 20.15 -5.14 -2.42
CA LYS A 81 21.44 -5.84 -2.35
C LYS A 81 21.38 -6.87 -1.25
N PHE A 82 21.98 -8.00 -1.48
CA PHE A 82 22.12 -9.04 -0.47
C PHE A 82 23.52 -9.65 -0.50
N SER A 83 24.02 -9.98 0.68
CA SER A 83 25.32 -10.61 0.90
C SER A 83 25.25 -11.71 1.95
N LYS A 84 24.06 -11.96 2.49
CA LYS A 84 23.78 -12.97 3.51
C LYS A 84 22.70 -13.91 3.01
N LEU A 85 22.97 -15.20 3.07
CA LEU A 85 22.04 -16.29 2.81
C LEU A 85 21.99 -17.16 4.06
N GLY A 86 21.03 -16.87 4.98
CA GLY A 86 21.07 -17.39 6.34
C GLY A 86 22.41 -17.02 6.99
N ASP A 87 23.09 -18.00 7.60
CA ASP A 87 24.39 -17.83 8.25
C ASP A 87 25.57 -17.70 7.28
N THR A 88 25.32 -17.85 5.97
CA THR A 88 26.38 -17.83 4.97
C THR A 88 26.55 -16.46 4.34
N SER A 89 27.76 -15.88 4.46
CA SER A 89 28.14 -14.67 3.75
C SER A 89 28.59 -14.98 2.33
N ILE A 90 28.10 -14.20 1.38
CA ILE A 90 28.44 -14.32 -0.06
C ILE A 90 28.94 -12.99 -0.61
N THR A 91 29.52 -13.02 -1.80
CA THR A 91 29.79 -11.79 -2.56
C THR A 91 28.48 -11.03 -2.79
N PRO A 92 28.44 -9.71 -2.49
CA PRO A 92 27.22 -8.93 -2.65
C PRO A 92 26.61 -9.02 -4.05
N LYS A 93 25.33 -9.34 -4.11
CA LYS A 93 24.55 -9.40 -5.35
C LYS A 93 23.39 -8.39 -5.29
N THR A 94 22.93 -7.96 -6.46
CA THR A 94 21.75 -7.10 -6.58
C THR A 94 20.60 -7.91 -7.17
N ILE A 95 19.45 -7.83 -6.54
CA ILE A 95 18.18 -8.36 -7.03
C ILE A 95 17.26 -7.21 -7.39
N ILE A 96 16.71 -7.26 -8.60
CA ILE A 96 15.68 -6.35 -9.08
C ILE A 96 14.40 -7.16 -9.25
N THR A 97 13.29 -6.68 -8.73
CA THR A 97 11.99 -7.36 -8.89
C THR A 97 10.94 -6.42 -9.45
N GLY A 98 10.04 -6.98 -10.27
CA GLY A 98 8.84 -6.33 -10.73
C GLY A 98 7.63 -7.24 -10.50
N ASP A 99 6.61 -6.75 -9.80
CA ASP A 99 5.44 -7.52 -9.37
C ASP A 99 4.15 -6.84 -9.80
N LEU A 100 3.20 -7.61 -10.32
CA LEU A 100 1.79 -7.27 -10.25
C LEU A 100 1.28 -7.70 -8.87
N VAL A 101 0.59 -6.79 -8.18
CA VAL A 101 0.09 -7.04 -6.81
C VAL A 101 -1.41 -6.81 -6.74
N LEU A 102 -2.09 -7.71 -6.05
CA LEU A 102 -3.47 -7.60 -5.63
C LEU A 102 -3.49 -7.51 -4.12
N THR A 103 -4.04 -6.44 -3.58
CA THR A 103 -4.14 -6.19 -2.15
C THR A 103 -5.59 -6.23 -1.72
N LYS A 104 -5.87 -6.81 -0.55
CA LYS A 104 -7.17 -6.78 0.10
C LYS A 104 -7.03 -6.19 1.49
N THR A 105 -7.61 -5.01 1.72
CA THR A 105 -7.74 -4.41 3.04
C THR A 105 -8.80 -5.14 3.86
N LEU A 106 -8.48 -5.48 5.10
CA LEU A 106 -9.33 -6.21 6.02
C LEU A 106 -10.06 -5.22 6.94
N SER A 107 -10.99 -4.46 6.38
CA SER A 107 -11.67 -3.34 7.09
C SER A 107 -12.38 -3.77 8.38
N ALA A 108 -12.85 -5.03 8.46
CA ALA A 108 -13.46 -5.57 9.67
C ALA A 108 -12.47 -5.70 10.86
N LEU A 109 -11.17 -5.67 10.59
CA LEU A 109 -10.11 -5.77 11.60
C LEU A 109 -9.40 -4.43 11.86
N THR A 110 -9.93 -3.33 11.32
CA THR A 110 -9.36 -1.99 11.52
C THR A 110 -9.51 -1.57 12.97
N PHE A 111 -8.41 -1.13 13.58
CA PHE A 111 -8.36 -0.65 14.95
C PHE A 111 -7.42 0.55 15.08
N CYS A 112 -7.86 1.64 15.71
CA CYS A 112 -7.04 2.83 15.99
C CYS A 112 -6.23 3.33 14.79
N SER A 113 -6.84 3.52 13.62
CA SER A 113 -6.18 3.94 12.37
C SER A 113 -5.17 2.94 11.81
N LEU A 114 -5.10 1.72 12.35
CA LEU A 114 -4.36 0.59 11.80
C LEU A 114 -5.28 -0.25 10.94
N GLU A 115 -4.93 -0.43 9.69
CA GLU A 115 -5.67 -1.22 8.70
C GLU A 115 -4.82 -2.40 8.24
N PRO A 116 -5.12 -3.62 8.73
CA PRO A 116 -4.46 -4.81 8.24
C PRO A 116 -4.88 -5.11 6.80
N TYR A 117 -3.95 -5.66 6.04
CA TYR A 117 -4.21 -6.10 4.68
C TYR A 117 -3.42 -7.36 4.34
N ILE A 118 -3.90 -8.08 3.36
CA ILE A 118 -3.19 -9.19 2.72
C ILE A 118 -2.91 -8.83 1.27
N GLU A 119 -1.86 -9.43 0.72
CA GLU A 119 -1.51 -9.24 -0.68
C GLU A 119 -1.10 -10.55 -1.34
N LEU A 120 -1.40 -10.67 -2.62
CA LEU A 120 -0.96 -11.71 -3.52
C LEU A 120 -0.35 -11.05 -4.75
N GLY A 121 0.61 -11.70 -5.35
CA GLY A 121 1.21 -11.16 -6.56
C GLY A 121 1.97 -12.20 -7.36
N ALA A 122 2.33 -11.77 -8.56
CA ALA A 122 3.19 -12.53 -9.45
C ALA A 122 4.16 -11.55 -10.13
N GLY A 123 5.37 -11.99 -10.38
CA GLY A 123 6.37 -11.11 -10.96
C GLY A 123 7.60 -11.82 -11.45
N GLN A 124 8.63 -11.02 -11.68
CA GLN A 124 9.91 -11.48 -12.17
C GLN A 124 11.04 -10.88 -11.32
N SER A 125 12.02 -11.72 -11.01
CA SER A 125 13.26 -11.35 -10.33
C SER A 125 14.44 -11.44 -11.29
N PHE A 126 15.36 -10.49 -11.20
CA PHE A 126 16.60 -10.41 -11.98
C PHE A 126 17.78 -10.35 -11.02
N VAL A 127 18.73 -11.27 -11.16
CA VAL A 127 19.96 -11.36 -10.36
C VAL A 127 21.12 -11.72 -11.25
N GLY A 128 22.18 -10.90 -11.28
CA GLY A 128 23.43 -11.23 -11.97
C GLY A 128 23.32 -11.44 -13.50
N GLY A 129 22.23 -11.00 -14.14
CA GLY A 129 21.94 -11.24 -15.57
C GLY A 129 20.93 -12.36 -15.80
N ASP A 130 20.64 -13.14 -14.79
CA ASP A 130 19.63 -14.20 -14.82
C ASP A 130 18.27 -13.68 -14.34
N ASN A 131 17.19 -14.33 -14.78
CA ASN A 131 15.85 -13.97 -14.36
C ASN A 131 14.99 -15.21 -14.05
N ASP A 132 14.04 -15.05 -13.15
CA ASP A 132 13.07 -16.09 -12.82
C ASP A 132 11.73 -15.49 -12.45
N TYR A 133 10.65 -16.24 -12.72
CA TYR A 133 9.30 -15.88 -12.30
C TYR A 133 9.05 -16.30 -10.87
N HIS A 134 8.30 -15.49 -10.15
CA HIS A 134 7.89 -15.81 -8.79
C HIS A 134 6.41 -15.52 -8.56
N LEU A 135 5.84 -16.24 -7.60
CA LEU A 135 4.60 -15.88 -6.94
C LEU A 135 4.94 -15.29 -5.58
N ASN A 136 4.14 -14.35 -5.15
CA ASN A 136 4.32 -13.78 -3.83
C ASN A 136 2.99 -13.72 -3.05
N ALA A 137 3.10 -13.87 -1.75
CA ALA A 137 2.01 -13.71 -0.81
C ALA A 137 2.51 -12.97 0.42
N GLY A 138 1.72 -12.09 0.96
CA GLY A 138 2.13 -11.28 2.09
C GLY A 138 0.99 -10.75 2.91
N ALA A 139 1.36 -10.16 4.04
CA ALA A 139 0.47 -9.44 4.91
C ALA A 139 1.15 -8.18 5.43
N GLY A 140 0.35 -7.21 5.81
CA GLY A 140 0.87 -5.96 6.33
C GLY A 140 -0.17 -5.17 7.11
N VAL A 141 0.29 -4.05 7.61
CA VAL A 141 -0.55 -3.05 8.26
C VAL A 141 -0.27 -1.68 7.65
N SER A 142 -1.31 -0.89 7.50
CA SER A 142 -1.27 0.50 7.10
C SER A 142 -1.74 1.35 8.27
N TYR A 143 -0.95 2.35 8.65
CA TYR A 143 -1.29 3.32 9.68
C TYR A 143 -1.57 4.68 9.04
N ALA A 144 -2.77 5.19 9.19
CA ALA A 144 -3.16 6.49 8.66
C ALA A 144 -2.56 7.61 9.52
N VAL A 145 -1.63 8.37 8.94
CA VAL A 145 -1.05 9.59 9.53
C VAL A 145 -1.96 10.78 9.24
N SER A 146 -2.57 10.81 8.06
CA SER A 146 -3.58 11.76 7.62
C SER A 146 -4.47 11.11 6.56
N ASP A 147 -5.48 11.82 6.06
CA ASP A 147 -6.38 11.34 5.01
C ASP A 147 -5.65 10.91 3.72
N LYS A 148 -4.47 11.47 3.48
CA LYS A 148 -3.69 11.20 2.25
C LYS A 148 -2.39 10.49 2.50
N VAL A 149 -1.88 10.45 3.74
CA VAL A 149 -0.53 9.93 4.04
C VAL A 149 -0.64 8.75 5.01
N HIS A 150 -0.01 7.66 4.65
CA HIS A 150 0.00 6.41 5.43
C HIS A 150 1.41 5.88 5.60
N LEU A 151 1.68 5.25 6.73
CA LEU A 151 2.84 4.39 6.95
C LEU A 151 2.43 2.95 6.74
N LYS A 152 3.17 2.20 5.92
CA LYS A 152 2.89 0.79 5.64
C LYS A 152 4.07 -0.07 6.07
N LEU A 153 3.77 -1.12 6.80
CA LEU A 153 4.71 -2.19 7.14
C LEU A 153 4.14 -3.50 6.59
N ASN A 154 4.90 -4.21 5.78
CA ASN A 154 4.49 -5.51 5.29
C ASN A 154 5.64 -6.50 5.16
N THR A 155 5.28 -7.76 5.15
CA THR A 155 6.14 -8.88 4.89
C THR A 155 5.58 -9.69 3.73
N ILE A 156 6.43 -9.97 2.76
CA ILE A 156 6.10 -10.70 1.54
C ILE A 156 7.02 -11.90 1.43
N TYR A 157 6.45 -13.08 1.25
CA TYR A 157 7.20 -14.26 0.85
C TYR A 157 7.18 -14.37 -0.67
N ARG A 158 8.34 -14.44 -1.30
CA ARG A 158 8.51 -14.71 -2.73
C ARG A 158 8.92 -16.15 -2.95
N HIS A 159 8.07 -16.88 -3.66
CA HIS A 159 8.33 -18.26 -4.06
C HIS A 159 8.69 -18.31 -5.53
N ASN A 160 9.95 -18.61 -5.83
CA ASN A 160 10.44 -18.76 -7.18
C ASN A 160 10.09 -20.14 -7.72
N LYS A 161 9.52 -20.20 -8.91
CA LYS A 161 9.13 -21.46 -9.56
C LYS A 161 10.33 -22.09 -10.23
N LYS A 162 10.79 -23.22 -9.69
CA LYS A 162 11.77 -24.08 -10.36
C LYS A 162 11.21 -24.50 -11.72
N ASN A 163 11.82 -24.11 -12.83
CA ASN A 163 11.46 -24.65 -14.15
C ASN A 163 11.83 -26.13 -14.21
N ASN A 164 10.81 -27.00 -14.06
CA ASN A 164 10.95 -28.43 -14.28
C ASN A 164 11.19 -28.67 -15.78
N GLY A 165 12.45 -28.85 -16.18
CA GLY A 165 12.73 -29.49 -17.44
C GLY A 165 13.74 -28.85 -18.40
N ILE A 166 14.18 -27.62 -18.19
CA ILE A 166 15.34 -27.08 -18.92
C ILE A 166 16.33 -26.65 -17.87
N VAL A 167 17.51 -27.31 -17.89
CA VAL A 167 18.62 -27.07 -16.98
C VAL A 167 19.18 -25.67 -17.24
N SER A 168 18.56 -24.67 -16.68
CA SER A 168 19.23 -23.42 -16.39
C SER A 168 19.20 -23.28 -14.87
N TYR A 169 20.25 -23.75 -14.26
CA TYR A 169 20.58 -23.49 -12.88
C TYR A 169 20.87 -22.00 -12.78
N VAL A 170 19.88 -21.21 -12.40
CA VAL A 170 20.12 -19.89 -11.86
C VAL A 170 20.22 -20.05 -10.35
N PRO A 171 21.42 -20.30 -9.80
CA PRO A 171 21.58 -20.52 -8.35
C PRO A 171 21.28 -19.27 -7.52
N ASP A 172 20.90 -18.18 -8.16
CA ASP A 172 20.89 -16.85 -7.58
C ASP A 172 19.51 -16.32 -7.22
N VAL A 173 18.42 -16.92 -7.75
CA VAL A 173 17.06 -16.49 -7.41
C VAL A 173 16.44 -17.47 -6.41
N ILE A 174 16.71 -17.22 -5.14
CA ILE A 174 16.31 -18.05 -4.01
C ILE A 174 14.98 -17.52 -3.45
N PRO A 175 14.05 -18.40 -3.03
CA PRO A 175 12.88 -17.98 -2.25
C PRO A 175 13.29 -17.18 -1.01
N HIS A 176 12.59 -16.10 -0.72
CA HIS A 176 12.95 -15.22 0.38
C HIS A 176 11.76 -14.43 0.92
N PHE A 177 11.94 -13.96 2.15
CA PHE A 177 11.06 -12.93 2.70
C PHE A 177 11.61 -11.54 2.36
N GLN A 178 10.72 -10.64 2.00
CA GLN A 178 11.00 -9.21 1.90
C GLN A 178 10.11 -8.46 2.89
N HIS A 179 10.75 -7.73 3.79
CA HIS A 179 10.10 -6.84 4.75
C HIS A 179 10.19 -5.42 4.22
N ASN A 180 9.09 -4.69 4.19
CA ASN A 180 9.08 -3.32 3.67
C ASN A 180 8.50 -2.37 4.72
N LEU A 181 9.15 -1.22 4.87
CA LEU A 181 8.62 -0.05 5.56
C LEU A 181 8.53 1.08 4.55
N SER A 182 7.33 1.61 4.33
CA SER A 182 7.09 2.61 3.29
C SER A 182 6.13 3.70 3.73
N VAL A 183 6.29 4.87 3.12
CA VAL A 183 5.32 5.95 3.13
C VAL A 183 4.45 5.79 1.89
N ALA A 184 3.16 5.90 2.06
CA ALA A 184 2.17 5.84 0.99
C ALA A 184 1.36 7.15 0.94
N ILE A 185 1.10 7.63 -0.28
CA ILE A 185 0.36 8.85 -0.54
C ILE A 185 -0.83 8.51 -1.42
N ASN A 186 -2.03 8.80 -0.94
CA ASN A 186 -3.27 8.64 -1.68
C ASN A 186 -3.57 9.88 -2.52
N PHE A 187 -4.06 9.70 -3.76
CA PHE A 187 -4.37 10.77 -4.68
C PHE A 187 -5.38 10.36 -5.76
N GLY A 188 -5.79 11.33 -6.59
CA GLY A 188 -6.64 11.10 -7.76
C GLY A 188 -8.12 11.31 -7.50
N GLY A 189 -8.50 11.82 -6.35
CA GLY A 189 -9.82 12.38 -6.12
C GLY A 189 -10.01 13.67 -6.93
N LYS A 190 -11.19 13.84 -7.51
CA LYS A 190 -11.58 15.06 -8.22
C LYS A 190 -12.43 15.91 -7.29
N ASP A 191 -12.06 17.16 -7.12
CA ASP A 191 -12.71 18.21 -6.40
C ASP A 191 -12.61 19.45 -7.30
N THR A 192 -13.73 19.77 -7.98
CA THR A 192 -13.73 20.74 -9.09
C THR A 192 -13.66 22.17 -8.62
N ASP A 193 -14.37 22.52 -7.56
CA ASP A 193 -14.46 23.87 -6.99
C ASP A 193 -13.52 24.11 -5.82
N LYS A 194 -12.87 23.03 -5.31
CA LYS A 194 -11.86 23.04 -4.26
C LYS A 194 -12.35 23.44 -2.87
N ASP A 195 -13.57 23.08 -2.54
CA ASP A 195 -14.17 23.30 -1.23
C ASP A 195 -13.81 22.20 -0.20
N GLY A 196 -13.15 21.12 -0.65
CA GLY A 196 -12.75 19.98 0.19
C GLY A 196 -13.71 18.80 0.13
N VAL A 197 -14.84 18.92 -0.55
CA VAL A 197 -15.79 17.85 -0.83
C VAL A 197 -15.52 17.31 -2.25
N TYR A 198 -15.30 16.02 -2.39
CA TYR A 198 -15.03 15.46 -3.71
C TYR A 198 -16.28 15.39 -4.57
N ASP A 199 -16.20 15.71 -5.88
CA ASP A 199 -17.30 15.78 -6.86
C ASP A 199 -18.34 14.65 -6.73
N ARG A 200 -17.96 13.46 -6.32
CA ARG A 200 -18.89 12.32 -6.17
C ARG A 200 -19.73 12.32 -4.91
N HIS A 201 -19.36 13.14 -3.92
CA HIS A 201 -20.03 13.33 -2.65
C HIS A 201 -20.53 14.76 -2.50
N ASP A 202 -20.35 15.53 -3.57
CA ASP A 202 -20.69 16.92 -3.66
C ASP A 202 -21.98 17.07 -4.46
N ASP A 203 -23.00 17.61 -3.81
CA ASP A 203 -24.27 17.88 -4.47
C ASP A 203 -24.18 19.13 -5.36
N CYS A 204 -23.11 19.97 -5.17
CA CYS A 204 -22.86 21.21 -5.90
C CYS A 204 -21.43 21.26 -6.52
N PRO A 205 -20.97 20.29 -7.33
CA PRO A 205 -19.56 20.08 -7.68
C PRO A 205 -18.82 21.19 -8.42
N SER A 206 -19.44 22.31 -8.68
CA SER A 206 -18.86 23.47 -9.38
C SER A 206 -19.04 24.78 -8.62
N VAL A 207 -19.59 24.72 -7.40
CA VAL A 207 -19.88 25.88 -6.57
C VAL A 207 -19.39 25.58 -5.15
N PRO A 208 -18.29 26.18 -4.70
CA PRO A 208 -17.72 25.90 -3.39
C PRO A 208 -18.75 26.06 -2.27
N GLY A 209 -18.81 25.09 -1.36
CA GLY A 209 -19.77 25.10 -0.28
C GLY A 209 -19.23 24.49 1.02
N LEU A 210 -20.12 24.01 1.87
CA LEU A 210 -19.79 23.51 3.19
C LEU A 210 -19.91 21.98 3.24
N PRO A 211 -18.98 21.28 3.90
CA PRO A 211 -19.05 19.82 4.06
C PRO A 211 -20.33 19.33 4.75
N GLU A 212 -20.92 20.13 5.61
CA GLU A 212 -22.18 19.81 6.30
C GLU A 212 -23.40 19.81 5.37
N PHE A 213 -23.32 20.51 4.24
CA PHE A 213 -24.31 20.51 3.16
C PHE A 213 -23.84 19.75 1.92
N ASN A 214 -22.98 18.76 2.10
CA ASN A 214 -22.41 17.96 1.00
C ASN A 214 -21.85 18.85 -0.13
N GLY A 215 -21.09 19.89 0.19
CA GLY A 215 -20.47 20.78 -0.79
C GLY A 215 -21.39 21.86 -1.36
N CYS A 216 -22.63 22.00 -0.88
CA CYS A 216 -23.48 23.11 -1.28
C CYS A 216 -23.29 24.36 -0.40
N PRO A 217 -23.39 25.57 -0.97
CA PRO A 217 -23.22 26.82 -0.24
C PRO A 217 -24.41 27.15 0.68
N ASP A 218 -24.09 27.88 1.76
CA ASP A 218 -25.00 28.57 2.66
C ASP A 218 -24.43 29.99 2.82
N ASP A 219 -24.94 30.93 2.02
CA ASP A 219 -24.34 32.28 1.87
C ASP A 219 -24.61 33.20 3.05
N ASP A 220 -25.69 32.99 3.79
CA ASP A 220 -26.04 33.83 4.95
C ASP A 220 -25.72 33.14 6.29
N GLY A 221 -25.37 31.84 6.29
CA GLY A 221 -24.91 31.12 7.46
C GLY A 221 -25.99 30.77 8.45
N ASP A 222 -27.26 30.67 8.02
CA ASP A 222 -28.39 30.39 8.89
C ASP A 222 -28.61 28.87 9.12
N GLY A 223 -27.86 28.01 8.40
CA GLY A 223 -27.93 26.56 8.55
C GLY A 223 -28.85 25.87 7.55
N ILE A 224 -29.30 26.59 6.51
CA ILE A 224 -30.01 26.03 5.35
C ILE A 224 -29.16 26.25 4.10
N GLU A 225 -28.92 25.20 3.30
CA GLU A 225 -28.27 25.39 2.03
C GLU A 225 -29.05 26.27 1.08
N ASN A 226 -28.40 27.11 0.26
CA ASN A 226 -29.05 28.09 -0.64
C ASN A 226 -30.15 27.51 -1.51
N SER A 227 -30.04 26.25 -1.92
CA SER A 227 -31.03 25.60 -2.80
C SER A 227 -32.32 25.25 -2.10
N LYS A 228 -32.31 25.21 -0.77
CA LYS A 228 -33.46 24.88 0.10
C LYS A 228 -33.94 26.08 0.90
N ASP A 229 -33.21 27.20 0.83
CA ASP A 229 -33.53 28.43 1.51
C ASP A 229 -34.44 29.33 0.66
N ALA A 230 -35.48 29.84 1.28
CA ALA A 230 -36.40 30.83 0.66
C ALA A 230 -35.76 32.22 0.49
N CYS A 231 -34.73 32.52 1.27
CA CYS A 231 -34.04 33.82 1.30
C CYS A 231 -32.52 33.66 1.41
N PRO A 232 -31.81 33.07 0.40
CA PRO A 232 -30.41 32.65 0.48
C PRO A 232 -29.36 33.72 0.84
N ASN A 233 -29.75 34.96 1.05
CA ASN A 233 -28.86 36.08 1.38
C ASN A 233 -29.30 36.80 2.64
N ALA A 234 -30.21 36.24 3.41
CA ALA A 234 -30.76 36.91 4.59
C ALA A 234 -31.13 35.89 5.67
N ALA A 235 -30.20 35.70 6.60
CA ALA A 235 -30.31 34.70 7.66
C ALA A 235 -31.63 34.72 8.38
N GLY A 236 -32.39 33.63 8.32
CA GLY A 236 -33.65 33.44 8.98
C GLY A 236 -33.51 33.15 10.48
N LEU A 237 -34.61 33.25 11.23
CA LEU A 237 -34.63 32.85 12.63
C LEU A 237 -35.09 31.39 12.76
N LEU A 238 -34.34 30.60 13.54
CA LEU A 238 -34.62 29.18 13.83
C LEU A 238 -36.06 28.91 14.30
N GLU A 239 -36.65 29.89 14.99
CA GLU A 239 -38.04 29.83 15.52
C GLU A 239 -39.11 29.74 14.42
N PHE A 240 -38.78 30.14 13.19
CA PHE A 240 -39.70 30.27 12.06
C PHE A 240 -39.34 29.37 10.88
N ASN A 241 -38.69 28.23 11.14
CA ASN A 241 -38.12 27.41 10.11
C ASN A 241 -37.19 28.18 9.14
N LEU A 242 -36.48 29.17 9.72
CA LEU A 242 -35.49 30.00 9.03
C LEU A 242 -36.07 30.88 7.90
N SER A 243 -37.40 31.00 7.82
CA SER A 243 -38.07 31.91 6.91
C SER A 243 -38.17 33.32 7.53
N LEU A 244 -37.85 34.35 6.74
CA LEU A 244 -38.13 35.73 7.13
C LEU A 244 -39.64 35.93 7.18
N ILE A 245 -40.18 36.27 8.38
CA ILE A 245 -41.59 36.72 8.50
C ILE A 245 -41.65 38.19 8.10
N HIS A 246 -42.49 38.49 7.17
CA HIS A 246 -42.95 39.86 6.87
C HIS A 246 -44.03 40.29 7.84
#